data_0839a71b31a70fb39742adf1107ee12b
#
_entry.id   0839a71b31a70fb39742adf1107ee12b
#
_cell.length_a   1.000
_cell.length_b   1.000
_cell.length_c   1.000
_cell.angle_alpha   90.00
_cell.angle_beta   90.00
_cell.angle_gamma   90.00
#
_symmetry.space_group_name_H-M   'P 1'
#
loop_
_entity.id
_entity.type
_entity.pdbx_description
1 polymer ?
#
loop_
_entity_poly.entity_id
_entity_poly.type
_entity_poly.pdbx_seq_one_letter_code
_entity_poly.pdbx_strand_id
1 'polypeptide(L)'
;MKELLLIIISSAVVNNVILSQFLGLCPFLGVSKKVETAAGMGAAVIFVITVASFVTAVLNSILLVPLNLTYLQTIVFILVIAGLVQIVEMFLKKSMPALYESLGVYLPLITTNCAVLGVALTNVQKSYSILTSVVNGLGTAVGFTIAIVILAGIREQMEYNDVTESFQGMPIVLVTSGLMAIAFFGFSGVI
;
A
#
# COMPACT_ATOMS: atom_id res chain seq x y z
N MET A 1 -12.40 18.94 -10.43
CA MET A 1 -11.61 19.09 -9.18
C MET A 1 -12.29 18.46 -7.98
N LYS A 2 -13.60 18.70 -7.75
CA LYS A 2 -14.34 18.08 -6.64
C LYS A 2 -14.31 16.54 -6.69
N GLU A 3 -14.54 15.96 -7.85
CA GLU A 3 -14.50 14.51 -8.07
C GLU A 3 -13.15 13.88 -7.70
N LEU A 4 -12.03 14.51 -8.10
CA LEU A 4 -10.69 13.99 -7.81
C LEU A 4 -10.37 14.05 -6.31
N LEU A 5 -10.81 15.11 -5.63
CA LEU A 5 -10.63 15.27 -4.19
C LEU A 5 -11.46 14.24 -3.40
N LEU A 6 -12.69 14.00 -3.85
CA LEU A 6 -13.53 12.93 -3.29
C LEU A 6 -12.89 11.54 -3.46
N ILE A 7 -12.30 11.25 -4.62
CA ILE A 7 -11.60 9.99 -4.86
C ILE A 7 -10.42 9.82 -3.90
N ILE A 8 -9.62 10.88 -3.68
CA ILE A 8 -8.48 10.83 -2.76
C ILE A 8 -8.96 10.55 -1.33
N ILE A 9 -9.95 11.28 -0.84
CA ILE A 9 -10.47 11.09 0.52
C ILE A 9 -11.12 9.71 0.67
N SER A 10 -11.93 9.30 -0.30
CA SER A 10 -12.56 7.99 -0.30
C SER A 10 -11.53 6.85 -0.31
N SER A 11 -10.48 6.93 -1.11
CA SER A 11 -9.45 5.89 -1.19
C SER A 11 -8.49 5.89 -0.01
N ALA A 12 -8.24 7.05 0.62
CA ALA A 12 -7.33 7.15 1.76
C ALA A 12 -7.98 6.70 3.07
N VAL A 13 -9.24 7.08 3.32
CA VAL A 13 -9.91 6.90 4.63
C VAL A 13 -10.96 5.80 4.57
N VAL A 14 -11.93 5.92 3.65
CA VAL A 14 -13.10 5.02 3.62
C VAL A 14 -12.73 3.64 3.06
N ASN A 15 -12.08 3.62 1.90
CA ASN A 15 -11.62 2.40 1.25
C ASN A 15 -10.12 2.19 1.44
N ASN A 16 -9.65 2.31 2.69
CA ASN A 16 -8.25 2.07 2.99
C ASN A 16 -7.87 0.63 2.63
N VAL A 17 -6.89 0.49 1.74
CA VAL A 17 -6.50 -0.81 1.18
C VAL A 17 -6.07 -1.83 2.22
N ILE A 18 -5.47 -1.40 3.35
CA ILE A 18 -5.07 -2.30 4.44
C ILE A 18 -6.27 -2.69 5.29
N LEU A 19 -7.00 -1.69 5.79
CA LEU A 19 -7.99 -1.87 6.86
C LEU A 19 -9.34 -2.35 6.34
N SER A 20 -9.69 -2.00 5.09
CA SER A 20 -10.93 -2.41 4.44
C SER A 20 -10.78 -3.65 3.56
N GLN A 21 -9.68 -3.76 2.81
CA GLN A 21 -9.47 -4.83 1.83
C GLN A 21 -8.43 -5.87 2.29
N PHE A 22 -7.77 -5.65 3.41
CA PHE A 22 -6.73 -6.51 3.98
C PHE A 22 -5.56 -6.78 3.00
N LEU A 23 -5.30 -5.85 2.07
CA LEU A 23 -4.18 -5.94 1.15
C LEU A 23 -2.97 -5.16 1.68
N GLY A 24 -1.78 -5.72 1.51
CA GLY A 24 -0.55 -5.11 2.00
C GLY A 24 -0.26 -5.34 3.48
N LEU A 25 -0.80 -6.40 4.08
CA LEU A 25 -0.55 -6.77 5.48
C LEU A 25 0.90 -7.16 5.75
N CYS A 26 1.63 -7.69 4.76
CA CYS A 26 3.01 -8.13 4.94
C CYS A 26 3.93 -6.97 5.38
N PRO A 27 4.01 -5.83 4.68
CA PRO A 27 4.77 -4.69 5.16
C PRO A 27 4.11 -4.02 6.37
N PHE A 28 2.79 -4.01 6.46
CA PHE A 28 2.05 -3.42 7.57
C PHE A 28 2.41 -4.05 8.92
N LEU A 29 2.46 -5.37 9.01
CA LEU A 29 2.84 -6.10 10.23
C LEU A 29 4.35 -6.18 10.43
N GLY A 30 5.11 -6.30 9.33
CA GLY A 30 6.55 -6.52 9.37
C GLY A 30 7.35 -5.27 9.74
N VAL A 31 7.01 -4.11 9.17
CA VAL A 31 7.81 -2.88 9.26
C VAL A 31 7.30 -1.90 10.31
N SER A 32 6.15 -2.14 10.93
CA SER A 32 5.52 -1.25 11.91
C SER A 32 6.12 -1.32 13.33
N LYS A 33 7.40 -1.68 13.49
CA LYS A 33 8.05 -1.74 14.81
C LYS A 33 8.45 -0.37 15.33
N LYS A 34 8.90 0.53 14.43
CA LYS A 34 9.32 1.91 14.74
C LYS A 34 8.66 2.88 13.77
N VAL A 35 8.27 4.05 14.27
CA VAL A 35 7.63 5.10 13.45
C VAL A 35 8.53 5.56 12.31
N GLU A 36 9.84 5.70 12.54
CA GLU A 36 10.80 6.11 11.49
C GLU A 36 10.85 5.13 10.31
N THR A 37 10.95 3.82 10.59
CA THR A 37 10.98 2.79 9.54
C THR A 37 9.64 2.68 8.83
N ALA A 38 8.54 2.84 9.56
CA ALA A 38 7.18 2.86 9.00
C ALA A 38 6.96 4.06 8.06
N ALA A 39 7.43 5.24 8.43
CA ALA A 39 7.37 6.44 7.60
C ALA A 39 8.23 6.31 6.33
N GLY A 40 9.45 5.80 6.45
CA GLY A 40 10.33 5.53 5.31
C GLY A 40 9.72 4.52 4.33
N MET A 41 9.13 3.44 4.87
CA MET A 41 8.40 2.45 4.07
C MET A 41 7.17 3.06 3.38
N GLY A 42 6.42 3.91 4.09
CA GLY A 42 5.27 4.62 3.55
C GLY A 42 5.65 5.50 2.35
N ALA A 43 6.73 6.27 2.46
CA ALA A 43 7.22 7.10 1.37
C ALA A 43 7.62 6.27 0.14
N ALA A 44 8.32 5.15 0.35
CA ALA A 44 8.68 4.23 -0.73
C ALA A 44 7.43 3.63 -1.42
N VAL A 45 6.43 3.24 -0.63
CA VAL A 45 5.16 2.69 -1.13
C VAL A 45 4.38 3.74 -1.91
N ILE A 46 4.33 5.01 -1.47
CA ILE A 46 3.70 6.11 -2.21
C ILE A 46 4.31 6.23 -3.61
N PHE A 47 5.64 6.24 -3.69
CA PHE A 47 6.34 6.33 -4.97
C PHE A 47 6.01 5.14 -5.88
N VAL A 48 6.14 3.93 -5.34
CA VAL A 48 5.93 2.68 -6.12
C VAL A 48 4.48 2.57 -6.60
N ILE A 49 3.47 2.79 -5.75
CA ILE A 49 2.06 2.69 -6.14
C ILE A 49 1.72 3.73 -7.20
N THR A 50 2.24 4.96 -7.08
CA THR A 50 1.97 6.03 -8.05
C THR A 50 2.52 5.68 -9.43
N VAL A 51 3.79 5.25 -9.49
CA VAL A 51 4.42 4.84 -10.75
C VAL A 51 3.77 3.59 -11.32
N ALA A 52 3.48 2.59 -10.49
CA ALA A 52 2.79 1.37 -10.92
C ALA A 52 1.39 1.66 -11.46
N SER A 53 0.61 2.53 -10.80
CA SER A 53 -0.72 2.94 -11.28
C SER A 53 -0.66 3.64 -12.62
N PHE A 54 0.34 4.49 -12.84
CA PHE A 54 0.55 5.13 -14.15
C PHE A 54 0.88 4.10 -15.23
N VAL A 55 1.89 3.27 -15.00
CA VAL A 55 2.36 2.29 -16.00
C VAL A 55 1.27 1.25 -16.31
N THR A 56 0.58 0.73 -15.30
CA THR A 56 -0.50 -0.25 -15.51
C THR A 56 -1.71 0.34 -16.21
N ALA A 57 -2.06 1.61 -15.96
CA ALA A 57 -3.15 2.30 -16.67
C ALA A 57 -2.79 2.51 -18.15
N VAL A 58 -1.56 2.90 -18.47
CA VAL A 58 -1.07 3.06 -19.84
C VAL A 58 -1.06 1.71 -20.56
N LEU A 59 -0.53 0.66 -19.93
CA LEU A 59 -0.50 -0.69 -20.51
C LEU A 59 -1.91 -1.23 -20.75
N ASN A 60 -2.83 -1.00 -19.82
CA ASN A 60 -4.21 -1.43 -19.98
C ASN A 60 -4.86 -0.76 -21.20
N SER A 61 -4.68 0.55 -21.36
CA SER A 61 -5.31 1.31 -22.45
C SER A 61 -4.68 1.03 -23.83
N ILE A 62 -3.38 0.77 -23.92
CA ILE A 62 -2.67 0.61 -25.17
C ILE A 62 -2.58 -0.87 -25.62
N LEU A 63 -2.41 -1.77 -24.66
CA LEU A 63 -2.12 -3.17 -24.97
C LEU A 63 -3.32 -4.10 -24.72
N LEU A 64 -3.89 -4.07 -23.51
CA LEU A 64 -4.89 -5.06 -23.11
C LEU A 64 -6.25 -4.84 -23.79
N VAL A 65 -6.71 -3.60 -23.86
CA VAL A 65 -8.02 -3.27 -24.46
C VAL A 65 -8.07 -3.60 -25.95
N PRO A 66 -7.11 -3.16 -26.82
CA PRO A 66 -7.17 -3.44 -28.24
C PRO A 66 -6.94 -4.91 -28.61
N LEU A 67 -6.20 -5.65 -27.75
CA LEU A 67 -5.91 -7.07 -27.98
C LEU A 67 -6.95 -8.04 -27.38
N ASN A 68 -7.96 -7.54 -26.65
CA ASN A 68 -8.96 -8.35 -25.94
C ASN A 68 -8.35 -9.40 -24.98
N LEU A 69 -7.17 -9.14 -24.43
CA LEU A 69 -6.42 -10.04 -23.54
C LEU A 69 -6.74 -9.80 -22.06
N THR A 70 -7.97 -9.43 -21.73
CA THR A 70 -8.40 -9.19 -20.35
C THR A 70 -8.21 -10.39 -19.43
N TYR A 71 -8.19 -11.60 -19.98
CA TYR A 71 -7.92 -12.84 -19.24
C TYR A 71 -6.48 -12.88 -18.68
N LEU A 72 -5.49 -12.33 -19.38
CA LEU A 72 -4.09 -12.32 -18.99
C LEU A 72 -3.69 -11.08 -18.18
N GLN A 73 -4.63 -10.19 -17.88
CA GLN A 73 -4.41 -8.90 -17.22
C GLN A 73 -3.61 -9.03 -15.92
N THR A 74 -4.01 -9.95 -15.03
CA THR A 74 -3.36 -10.13 -13.72
C THR A 74 -1.90 -10.56 -13.87
N ILE A 75 -1.63 -11.49 -14.80
CA ILE A 75 -0.26 -11.99 -15.04
C ILE A 75 0.64 -10.88 -15.58
N VAL A 76 0.13 -10.13 -16.54
CA VAL A 76 0.87 -8.99 -17.13
C VAL A 76 1.17 -7.93 -16.08
N PHE A 77 0.19 -7.60 -15.23
CA PHE A 77 0.38 -6.61 -14.16
C PHE A 77 1.41 -7.07 -13.13
N ILE A 78 1.37 -8.32 -12.69
CA ILE A 78 2.36 -8.86 -11.75
C ILE A 78 3.76 -8.76 -12.35
N LEU A 79 3.93 -9.16 -13.60
CA LEU A 79 5.23 -9.16 -14.26
C LEU A 79 5.79 -7.74 -14.43
N VAL A 80 4.94 -6.80 -14.86
CA VAL A 80 5.32 -5.40 -15.03
C VAL A 80 5.63 -4.73 -13.70
N ILE A 81 4.80 -4.93 -12.67
CA ILE A 81 5.02 -4.38 -11.33
C ILE A 81 6.33 -4.93 -10.75
N ALA A 82 6.57 -6.24 -10.85
CA ALA A 82 7.81 -6.86 -10.37
C ALA A 82 9.05 -6.26 -11.04
N GLY A 83 9.04 -6.12 -12.37
CA GLY A 83 10.13 -5.49 -13.11
C GLY A 83 10.37 -4.03 -12.73
N LEU A 84 9.28 -3.27 -12.57
CA LEU A 84 9.32 -1.86 -12.21
C LEU A 84 9.90 -1.66 -10.80
N VAL A 85 9.46 -2.46 -9.83
CA VAL A 85 9.95 -2.36 -8.45
C VAL A 85 11.40 -2.80 -8.35
N GLN A 86 11.86 -3.76 -9.17
CA GLN A 86 13.27 -4.15 -9.22
C GLN A 86 14.17 -3.02 -9.71
N ILE A 87 13.70 -2.22 -10.66
CA ILE A 87 14.41 -1.00 -11.10
C ILE A 87 14.46 0.03 -9.96
N VAL A 88 13.36 0.23 -9.25
CA VAL A 88 13.28 1.14 -8.09
C VAL A 88 14.22 0.69 -6.98
N GLU A 89 14.30 -0.61 -6.70
CA GLU A 89 15.21 -1.18 -5.71
C GLU A 89 16.69 -0.90 -6.05
N MET A 90 17.08 -1.11 -7.31
CA MET A 90 18.44 -0.78 -7.77
C MET A 90 18.74 0.71 -7.64
N PHE A 91 17.75 1.56 -7.91
CA PHE A 91 17.88 3.01 -7.76
C PHE A 91 18.03 3.42 -6.28
N LEU A 92 17.22 2.89 -5.38
CA LEU A 92 17.31 3.14 -3.93
C LEU A 92 18.66 2.69 -3.36
N LYS A 93 19.15 1.53 -3.77
CA LYS A 93 20.46 1.01 -3.34
C LYS A 93 21.60 1.94 -3.72
N LYS A 94 21.50 2.62 -4.86
CA LYS A 94 22.54 3.54 -5.34
C LYS A 94 22.40 4.96 -4.78
N SER A 95 21.16 5.43 -4.59
CA SER A 95 20.87 6.84 -4.21
C SER A 95 20.81 7.06 -2.72
N MET A 96 20.30 6.10 -1.96
CA MET A 96 20.04 6.23 -0.51
C MET A 96 20.44 4.96 0.26
N PRO A 97 21.75 4.68 0.40
CA PRO A 97 22.21 3.46 1.04
C PRO A 97 21.79 3.35 2.52
N ALA A 98 21.69 4.47 3.25
CA ALA A 98 21.25 4.49 4.63
C ALA A 98 19.78 4.02 4.79
N LEU A 99 18.89 4.41 3.87
CA LEU A 99 17.51 3.93 3.84
C LEU A 99 17.45 2.47 3.40
N TYR A 100 18.31 2.08 2.47
CA TYR A 100 18.43 0.68 2.02
C TYR A 100 18.87 -0.25 3.17
N GLU A 101 19.83 0.14 3.99
CA GLU A 101 20.27 -0.65 5.15
C GLU A 101 19.21 -0.72 6.26
N SER A 102 18.48 0.35 6.51
CA SER A 102 17.42 0.39 7.52
C SER A 102 16.19 -0.44 7.11
N LEU A 103 15.85 -0.47 5.82
CA LEU A 103 14.77 -1.28 5.28
C LEU A 103 15.21 -2.74 4.99
N GLY A 104 16.49 -2.98 4.71
CA GLY A 104 17.17 -4.26 4.61
C GLY A 104 16.33 -5.41 4.03
N VAL A 105 16.02 -6.39 4.88
CA VAL A 105 15.24 -7.59 4.55
C VAL A 105 13.80 -7.27 4.13
N TYR A 106 13.28 -6.08 4.40
CA TYR A 106 11.90 -5.69 4.08
C TYR A 106 11.72 -5.14 2.65
N LEU A 107 12.80 -4.91 1.91
CA LEU A 107 12.70 -4.47 0.52
C LEU A 107 11.92 -5.45 -0.39
N PRO A 108 12.10 -6.77 -0.29
CA PRO A 108 11.27 -7.71 -1.04
C PRO A 108 9.78 -7.58 -0.74
N LEU A 109 9.39 -7.09 0.44
CA LEU A 109 8.00 -6.84 0.78
C LEU A 109 7.37 -5.66 0.00
N ILE A 110 8.18 -4.79 -0.59
CA ILE A 110 7.70 -3.75 -1.50
C ILE A 110 7.43 -4.36 -2.88
N THR A 111 8.30 -5.25 -3.35
CA THR A 111 8.16 -5.92 -4.67
C THR A 111 6.94 -6.82 -4.74
N THR A 112 6.68 -7.57 -3.67
CA THR A 112 5.56 -8.51 -3.57
C THR A 112 4.34 -7.91 -2.87
N ASN A 113 4.24 -6.58 -2.81
CA ASN A 113 3.15 -5.91 -2.10
C ASN A 113 1.82 -6.06 -2.85
N CYS A 114 0.91 -6.84 -2.25
CA CYS A 114 -0.44 -7.05 -2.79
C CYS A 114 -1.27 -5.77 -2.88
N ALA A 115 -0.96 -4.72 -2.11
CA ALA A 115 -1.65 -3.43 -2.25
C ALA A 115 -1.40 -2.79 -3.63
N VAL A 116 -0.18 -2.89 -4.15
CA VAL A 116 0.16 -2.35 -5.49
C VAL A 116 -0.67 -3.02 -6.58
N LEU A 117 -0.72 -4.35 -6.54
CA LEU A 117 -1.53 -5.14 -7.47
C LEU A 117 -3.03 -4.86 -7.29
N GLY A 118 -3.52 -4.79 -6.05
CA GLY A 118 -4.91 -4.52 -5.73
C GLY A 118 -5.38 -3.17 -6.27
N VAL A 119 -4.56 -2.12 -6.15
CA VAL A 119 -4.87 -0.80 -6.73
C VAL A 119 -4.92 -0.85 -8.25
N ALA A 120 -3.97 -1.54 -8.89
CA ALA A 120 -3.95 -1.68 -10.34
C ALA A 120 -5.20 -2.39 -10.87
N LEU A 121 -5.61 -3.49 -10.22
CA LEU A 121 -6.84 -4.22 -10.57
C LEU A 121 -8.10 -3.40 -10.33
N THR A 122 -8.18 -2.69 -9.20
CA THR A 122 -9.32 -1.81 -8.88
C THR A 122 -9.48 -0.68 -9.89
N ASN A 123 -8.37 -0.09 -10.34
CA ASN A 123 -8.38 0.96 -11.36
C ASN A 123 -8.97 0.47 -12.69
N VAL A 124 -8.66 -0.76 -13.07
CA VAL A 124 -9.21 -1.35 -14.31
C VAL A 124 -10.67 -1.75 -14.14
N GLN A 125 -11.04 -2.38 -13.00
CA GLN A 125 -12.43 -2.76 -12.72
C GLN A 125 -13.38 -1.56 -12.73
N LYS A 126 -12.90 -0.41 -12.22
CA LYS A 126 -13.66 0.85 -12.23
C LYS A 126 -13.53 1.63 -13.54
N SER A 127 -12.80 1.11 -14.53
CA SER A 127 -12.56 1.74 -15.82
C SER A 127 -12.06 3.19 -15.71
N TYR A 128 -11.16 3.45 -14.76
CA TYR A 128 -10.64 4.77 -14.52
C TYR A 128 -9.74 5.24 -15.67
N SER A 129 -9.82 6.54 -16.00
CA SER A 129 -8.87 7.17 -16.92
C SER A 129 -7.45 7.18 -16.31
N ILE A 130 -6.42 7.35 -17.13
CA ILE A 130 -5.02 7.35 -16.68
C ILE A 130 -4.80 8.34 -15.53
N LEU A 131 -5.33 9.57 -15.65
CA LEU A 131 -5.22 10.59 -14.62
C LEU A 131 -5.92 10.17 -13.31
N THR A 132 -7.14 9.65 -13.42
CA THR A 132 -7.92 9.18 -12.26
C THR A 132 -7.26 7.99 -11.57
N SER A 133 -6.64 7.09 -12.35
CA SER A 133 -5.88 5.94 -11.82
C SER A 133 -4.67 6.37 -10.98
N VAL A 134 -3.93 7.39 -11.44
CA VAL A 134 -2.79 7.94 -10.69
C VAL A 134 -3.26 8.62 -9.41
N VAL A 135 -4.33 9.39 -9.47
CA VAL A 135 -4.91 10.09 -8.31
C VAL A 135 -5.44 9.08 -7.28
N ASN A 136 -6.12 8.03 -7.72
CA ASN A 136 -6.58 6.95 -6.85
C ASN A 136 -5.39 6.20 -6.22
N GLY A 137 -4.34 5.93 -7.00
CA GLY A 137 -3.10 5.34 -6.50
C GLY A 137 -2.43 6.17 -5.42
N LEU A 138 -2.30 7.48 -5.64
CA LEU A 138 -1.79 8.43 -4.64
C LEU A 138 -2.63 8.43 -3.37
N GLY A 139 -3.95 8.55 -3.48
CA GLY A 139 -4.87 8.53 -2.34
C GLY A 139 -4.75 7.25 -1.52
N THR A 140 -4.72 6.10 -2.19
CA THR A 140 -4.56 4.79 -1.54
C THR A 140 -3.21 4.66 -0.84
N ALA A 141 -2.13 5.14 -1.46
CA ALA A 141 -0.78 5.07 -0.89
C ALA A 141 -0.61 5.99 0.33
N VAL A 142 -1.24 7.15 0.34
CA VAL A 142 -1.32 8.04 1.50
C VAL A 142 -2.10 7.35 2.63
N GLY A 143 -3.26 6.74 2.32
CA GLY A 143 -4.03 5.96 3.28
C GLY A 143 -3.25 4.79 3.88
N PHE A 144 -2.48 4.08 3.05
CA PHE A 144 -1.55 3.04 3.49
C PHE A 144 -0.52 3.59 4.49
N THR A 145 0.09 4.73 4.17
CA THR A 145 1.12 5.35 5.00
C THR A 145 0.55 5.81 6.35
N ILE A 146 -0.64 6.40 6.36
CA ILE A 146 -1.32 6.80 7.60
C ILE A 146 -1.57 5.57 8.48
N ALA A 147 -2.12 4.50 7.92
CA ALA A 147 -2.43 3.29 8.67
C ALA A 147 -1.18 2.64 9.29
N ILE A 148 -0.07 2.53 8.53
CA ILE A 148 1.16 1.91 9.05
C ILE A 148 1.85 2.77 10.12
N VAL A 149 1.81 4.09 9.99
CA VAL A 149 2.38 5.02 10.99
C VAL A 149 1.56 4.99 12.28
N ILE A 150 0.23 4.95 12.21
CA ILE A 150 -0.64 4.82 13.38
C ILE A 150 -0.35 3.50 14.10
N LEU A 151 -0.27 2.38 13.38
CA LEU A 151 0.06 1.09 13.99
C LEU A 151 1.44 1.11 14.63
N ALA A 152 2.45 1.70 13.97
CA ALA A 152 3.79 1.81 14.52
C ALA A 152 3.81 2.63 15.81
N GLY A 153 3.09 3.76 15.87
CA GLY A 153 2.97 4.58 17.08
C GLY A 153 2.30 3.84 18.23
N ILE A 154 1.24 3.07 17.95
CA ILE A 154 0.58 2.23 18.97
C ILE A 154 1.53 1.14 19.47
N ARG A 155 2.29 0.48 18.58
CA ARG A 155 3.25 -0.56 18.97
C ARG A 155 4.39 -0.02 19.81
N GLU A 156 4.90 1.15 19.48
CA GLU A 156 5.96 1.81 20.23
C GLU A 156 5.49 2.17 21.66
N GLN A 157 4.25 2.61 21.81
CA GLN A 157 3.65 2.83 23.14
C GLN A 157 3.39 1.53 23.90
N MET A 158 2.99 0.45 23.24
CA MET A 158 2.74 -0.83 23.89
C MET A 158 4.01 -1.51 24.40
N GLU A 159 5.18 -1.18 23.87
CA GLU A 159 6.47 -1.74 24.31
C GLU A 159 6.77 -1.35 25.78
N TYR A 160 6.23 -0.21 26.26
CA TYR A 160 6.41 0.27 27.63
C TYR A 160 5.33 -0.22 28.61
N ASN A 161 4.34 -0.99 28.14
CA ASN A 161 3.24 -1.50 29.00
C ASN A 161 3.44 -2.97 29.33
N ASP A 162 3.04 -3.34 30.56
CA ASP A 162 3.01 -4.72 31.03
C ASP A 162 1.92 -5.52 30.29
N VAL A 163 2.33 -6.16 29.22
CA VAL A 163 1.45 -7.08 28.47
C VAL A 163 1.68 -8.50 28.95
N THR A 164 0.60 -9.25 29.19
CA THR A 164 0.64 -10.66 29.56
C THR A 164 1.47 -11.46 28.56
N GLU A 165 2.36 -12.34 29.05
CA GLU A 165 3.31 -13.12 28.21
C GLU A 165 2.66 -13.84 27.03
N SER A 166 1.42 -14.33 27.19
CA SER A 166 0.67 -15.02 26.13
C SER A 166 0.26 -14.09 24.96
N PHE A 167 0.20 -12.79 25.16
CA PHE A 167 -0.17 -11.80 24.16
C PHE A 167 1.01 -11.00 23.63
N GLN A 168 2.21 -11.18 24.18
CA GLN A 168 3.39 -10.48 23.70
C GLN A 168 3.75 -10.85 22.25
N GLY A 169 4.19 -9.87 21.48
CA GLY A 169 4.65 -10.03 20.10
C GLY A 169 3.55 -9.92 19.05
N MET A 170 3.42 -10.92 18.18
CA MET A 170 2.47 -10.88 17.05
C MET A 170 0.98 -10.90 17.45
N PRO A 171 0.53 -11.63 18.50
CA PRO A 171 -0.89 -11.69 18.82
C PRO A 171 -1.49 -10.31 19.13
N ILE A 172 -0.80 -9.49 19.94
CA ILE A 172 -1.30 -8.15 20.29
C ILE A 172 -1.34 -7.22 19.08
N VAL A 173 -0.41 -7.35 18.15
CA VAL A 173 -0.39 -6.58 16.90
C VAL A 173 -1.59 -6.90 16.02
N LEU A 174 -1.97 -8.19 15.96
CA LEU A 174 -3.16 -8.62 15.21
C LEU A 174 -4.45 -8.11 15.85
N VAL A 175 -4.56 -8.17 17.18
CA VAL A 175 -5.71 -7.61 17.91
C VAL A 175 -5.81 -6.10 17.66
N THR A 176 -4.70 -5.38 17.77
CA THR A 176 -4.65 -3.93 17.54
C THR A 176 -5.03 -3.58 16.09
N SER A 177 -4.52 -4.32 15.12
CA SER A 177 -4.87 -4.11 13.70
C SER A 177 -6.35 -4.39 13.44
N GLY A 178 -6.93 -5.40 14.09
CA GLY A 178 -8.35 -5.71 14.01
C GLY A 178 -9.21 -4.59 14.60
N LEU A 179 -8.84 -4.05 15.76
CA LEU A 179 -9.53 -2.91 16.37
C LEU A 179 -9.42 -1.64 15.49
N MET A 180 -8.25 -1.39 14.89
CA MET A 180 -8.09 -0.31 13.91
C MET A 180 -9.00 -0.51 12.69
N ALA A 181 -9.13 -1.73 12.19
CA ALA A 181 -10.01 -2.02 11.06
C ALA A 181 -11.47 -1.75 11.39
N ILE A 182 -11.94 -2.11 12.60
CA ILE A 182 -13.30 -1.81 13.08
C ILE A 182 -13.50 -0.29 13.18
N ALA A 183 -12.52 0.44 13.73
CA ALA A 183 -12.61 1.90 13.86
C ALA A 183 -12.71 2.59 12.47
N PHE A 184 -11.92 2.14 11.50
CA PHE A 184 -11.97 2.68 10.13
C PHE A 184 -13.24 2.26 9.38
N PHE A 185 -13.78 1.08 9.68
CA PHE A 185 -15.06 0.66 9.11
C PHE A 185 -16.22 1.58 9.52
N GLY A 186 -16.13 2.23 10.68
CA GLY A 186 -17.08 3.26 11.09
C GLY A 186 -17.19 4.46 10.15
N PHE A 187 -16.14 4.74 9.34
CA PHE A 187 -16.18 5.78 8.32
C PHE A 187 -16.81 5.32 6.99
N SER A 188 -17.06 4.04 6.83
CA SER A 188 -17.59 3.44 5.59
C SER A 188 -19.03 3.88 5.23
N GLY A 189 -19.70 4.67 6.06
CA GLY A 189 -21.05 5.19 5.78
C GLY A 189 -21.13 6.69 5.59
N VAL A 190 -19.98 7.39 5.53
CA VAL A 190 -19.96 8.87 5.54
C VAL A 190 -19.89 9.48 4.14
N ILE A 191 -19.51 8.68 3.12
CA ILE A 191 -19.40 9.14 1.72
C ILE A 191 -20.22 8.25 0.79
#